data_c11f3277a7d27b159b41e1cdd39733f3
#
_entry.id   c11f3277a7d27b159b41e1cdd39733f3
#
_cell.length_a   1.000
_cell.length_b   1.000
_cell.length_c   1.000
_cell.angle_alpha   90.00
_cell.angle_beta   90.00
_cell.angle_gamma   90.00
#
_symmetry.space_group_name_H-M   'P 1'
#
loop_
_entity.id
_entity.type
_entity.pdbx_description
1 polymer ?
#
loop_
_entity_poly.entity_id
_entity_poly.type
_entity_poly.pdbx_seq_one_letter_code
_entity_poly.pdbx_strand_id
1 'polypeptide(L)'
;MFLTEAEILDTPLSLNYTCQYFEKNKKNLEQFFQENQQKKFTILGCGSSYMLAKSTASLFASLLGTSANAIAAGDYIVDPLFWYETVKGSIVLLLSRSGKTSEMVWALKHIKEAHGCPAVSITTEDGNDLMPLCDLNLTLNWCHDDSVCQTRTVTNLYASTLLLAAEYARDDRLRESVLAAMRESTSFQLKYRPVLAEIANLDWDNVVVLADGPICGIAEEGALAFTEISMLTGRYFHLLDYRHGPIVVSGKRTLTLALLRPGEEKLQSAMMKDVIQRGGPVVTISHC
;
A
#
# COMPACT_ATOMS: atom_id res chain seq x y z
N MET A 1 -10.79 21.76 12.33
CA MET A 1 -9.96 20.75 11.63
C MET A 1 -10.67 19.41 11.83
N PHE A 2 -10.93 18.71 10.75
CA PHE A 2 -11.54 17.37 10.81
C PHE A 2 -10.52 16.35 11.32
N LEU A 3 -11.00 15.24 11.91
CA LEU A 3 -10.13 14.18 12.43
C LEU A 3 -9.21 13.61 11.34
N THR A 4 -9.78 13.24 10.20
CA THR A 4 -9.02 12.73 9.05
C THR A 4 -7.94 13.70 8.57
N GLU A 5 -8.25 15.04 8.54
CA GLU A 5 -7.25 16.05 8.20
C GLU A 5 -6.10 16.09 9.22
N ALA A 6 -6.41 15.97 10.51
CA ALA A 6 -5.40 15.95 11.57
C ALA A 6 -4.48 14.71 11.42
N GLU A 7 -5.05 13.56 11.13
CA GLU A 7 -4.31 12.30 10.92
C GLU A 7 -3.42 12.38 9.67
N ILE A 8 -3.90 12.95 8.56
CA ILE A 8 -3.08 13.21 7.37
C ILE A 8 -1.89 14.11 7.71
N LEU A 9 -2.13 15.20 8.47
CA LEU A 9 -1.07 16.15 8.84
C LEU A 9 -0.04 15.55 9.81
N ASP A 10 -0.44 14.56 10.61
CA ASP A 10 0.44 13.83 11.53
C ASP A 10 1.28 12.73 10.84
N THR A 11 1.02 12.41 9.58
CA THR A 11 1.76 11.36 8.84
C THR A 11 3.28 11.50 8.94
N PRO A 12 3.90 12.69 8.80
CA PRO A 12 5.36 12.82 8.92
C PRO A 12 5.90 12.45 10.29
N LEU A 13 5.19 12.80 11.37
CA LEU A 13 5.59 12.45 12.73
C LEU A 13 5.49 10.94 12.95
N SER A 14 4.38 10.33 12.53
CA SER A 14 4.19 8.89 12.65
C SER A 14 5.22 8.08 11.86
N LEU A 15 5.62 8.54 10.67
CA LEU A 15 6.70 7.93 9.87
C LEU A 15 8.05 7.98 10.60
N ASN A 16 8.37 9.07 11.31
CA ASN A 16 9.59 9.14 12.11
C ASN A 16 9.61 8.09 13.25
N TYR A 17 8.48 7.86 13.90
CA TYR A 17 8.36 6.79 14.91
C TYR A 17 8.53 5.40 14.26
N THR A 18 7.97 5.20 13.07
CA THR A 18 8.15 3.95 12.32
C THR A 18 9.62 3.71 11.95
N CYS A 19 10.37 4.74 11.53
CA CYS A 19 11.81 4.65 11.32
C CYS A 19 12.54 4.15 12.57
N GLN A 20 12.30 4.80 13.71
CA GLN A 20 12.93 4.43 14.98
C GLN A 20 12.58 3.02 15.44
N TYR A 21 11.33 2.60 15.21
CA TYR A 21 10.85 1.26 15.54
C TYR A 21 11.59 0.19 14.74
N PHE A 22 11.73 0.37 13.43
CA PHE A 22 12.44 -0.57 12.57
C PHE A 22 13.95 -0.63 12.90
N GLU A 23 14.57 0.50 13.24
CA GLU A 23 15.95 0.52 13.71
C GLU A 23 16.14 -0.32 14.99
N LYS A 24 15.23 -0.20 15.96
CA LYS A 24 15.26 -0.97 17.21
C LYS A 24 14.99 -2.46 17.01
N ASN A 25 14.16 -2.81 16.05
CA ASN A 25 13.74 -4.20 15.79
C ASN A 25 14.56 -4.91 14.71
N LYS A 26 15.60 -4.27 14.15
CA LYS A 26 16.41 -4.81 13.06
C LYS A 26 16.88 -6.24 13.34
N LYS A 27 17.43 -6.52 14.49
CA LYS A 27 17.94 -7.84 14.88
C LYS A 27 16.86 -8.93 14.90
N ASN A 28 15.67 -8.60 15.39
CA ASN A 28 14.55 -9.54 15.43
C ASN A 28 14.05 -9.88 14.01
N LEU A 29 14.03 -8.88 13.13
CA LEU A 29 13.68 -9.06 11.72
C LEU A 29 14.73 -9.92 11.00
N GLU A 30 16.01 -9.62 11.17
CA GLU A 30 17.11 -10.40 10.60
C GLU A 30 17.05 -11.86 11.05
N GLN A 31 16.83 -12.11 12.35
CA GLN A 31 16.67 -13.46 12.88
C GLN A 31 15.50 -14.20 12.25
N PHE A 32 14.30 -13.58 12.24
CA PHE A 32 13.11 -14.19 11.65
C PHE A 32 13.34 -14.56 10.18
N PHE A 33 13.95 -13.67 9.40
CA PHE A 33 14.22 -13.95 7.99
C PHE A 33 15.35 -14.94 7.77
N GLN A 34 16.34 -15.04 8.66
CA GLN A 34 17.36 -16.08 8.61
C GLN A 34 16.76 -17.48 8.81
N GLU A 35 15.81 -17.61 9.72
CA GLU A 35 15.10 -18.86 10.00
C GLU A 35 14.11 -19.25 8.88
N ASN A 36 13.71 -18.28 8.04
CA ASN A 36 12.69 -18.42 7.02
C ASN A 36 13.18 -18.04 5.61
N GLN A 37 14.42 -18.36 5.26
CA GLN A 37 15.00 -18.04 3.96
C GLN A 37 14.36 -18.81 2.79
N GLN A 38 14.50 -18.27 1.56
CA GLN A 38 14.11 -18.89 0.29
C GLN A 38 12.62 -19.23 0.15
N LYS A 39 11.77 -18.53 0.88
CA LYS A 39 10.33 -18.73 0.78
C LYS A 39 9.70 -17.69 -0.13
N LYS A 40 8.62 -18.09 -0.80
CA LYS A 40 7.72 -17.15 -1.45
C LYS A 40 6.92 -16.39 -0.41
N PHE A 41 6.24 -15.34 -0.82
CA PHE A 41 5.41 -14.53 0.06
C PHE A 41 3.93 -14.62 -0.33
N THR A 42 3.08 -14.69 0.68
CA THR A 42 1.63 -14.48 0.57
C THR A 42 1.27 -13.28 1.43
N ILE A 43 0.74 -12.22 0.81
CA ILE A 43 0.38 -11.00 1.53
C ILE A 43 -1.14 -10.92 1.62
N LEU A 44 -1.68 -10.89 2.83
CA LEU A 44 -3.11 -10.81 3.12
C LEU A 44 -3.51 -9.42 3.58
N GLY A 45 -4.70 -8.98 3.16
CA GLY A 45 -5.33 -7.75 3.61
C GLY A 45 -6.81 -7.71 3.26
N CYS A 46 -7.52 -6.71 3.80
CA CYS A 46 -8.91 -6.37 3.45
C CYS A 46 -9.01 -4.87 3.16
N GLY A 47 -9.83 -4.47 2.19
CA GLY A 47 -10.01 -3.05 1.81
C GLY A 47 -8.67 -2.38 1.47
N SER A 48 -8.38 -1.20 2.04
CA SER A 48 -7.12 -0.48 1.88
C SER A 48 -5.89 -1.37 2.11
N SER A 49 -5.91 -2.24 3.14
CA SER A 49 -4.81 -3.16 3.42
C SER A 49 -4.61 -4.20 2.31
N TYR A 50 -5.67 -4.62 1.60
CA TYR A 50 -5.53 -5.48 0.42
C TYR A 50 -4.92 -4.73 -0.77
N MET A 51 -5.28 -3.45 -0.97
CA MET A 51 -4.63 -2.63 -1.99
C MET A 51 -3.13 -2.48 -1.70
N LEU A 52 -2.74 -2.24 -0.44
CA LEU A 52 -1.33 -2.25 -0.03
C LEU A 52 -0.67 -3.61 -0.29
N ALA A 53 -1.37 -4.71 -0.04
CA ALA A 53 -0.85 -6.05 -0.31
C ALA A 53 -0.50 -6.25 -1.79
N LYS A 54 -1.29 -5.70 -2.72
CA LYS A 54 -0.99 -5.73 -4.18
C LYS A 54 0.32 -5.03 -4.51
N SER A 55 0.51 -3.81 -4.00
CA SER A 55 1.78 -3.07 -4.17
C SER A 55 2.95 -3.82 -3.54
N THR A 56 2.76 -4.36 -2.34
CA THR A 56 3.78 -5.14 -1.63
C THR A 56 4.17 -6.39 -2.41
N ALA A 57 3.21 -7.15 -2.94
CA ALA A 57 3.47 -8.34 -3.73
C ALA A 57 4.26 -8.03 -5.01
N SER A 58 3.85 -6.99 -5.74
CA SER A 58 4.57 -6.53 -6.94
C SER A 58 6.00 -6.08 -6.62
N LEU A 59 6.17 -5.35 -5.53
CA LEU A 59 7.47 -4.90 -5.04
C LEU A 59 8.36 -6.07 -4.67
N PHE A 60 7.87 -7.01 -3.86
CA PHE A 60 8.63 -8.18 -3.40
C PHE A 60 9.05 -9.05 -4.58
N ALA A 61 8.14 -9.31 -5.54
CA ALA A 61 8.48 -10.05 -6.75
C ALA A 61 9.60 -9.37 -7.55
N SER A 62 9.55 -8.05 -7.70
CA SER A 62 10.53 -7.30 -8.48
C SER A 62 11.88 -7.11 -7.79
N LEU A 63 11.90 -6.87 -6.48
CA LEU A 63 13.13 -6.60 -5.71
C LEU A 63 13.80 -7.87 -5.20
N LEU A 64 13.01 -8.84 -4.76
CA LEU A 64 13.53 -10.03 -4.10
C LEU A 64 13.73 -11.21 -5.07
N GLY A 65 13.24 -11.07 -6.31
CA GLY A 65 13.29 -12.15 -7.31
C GLY A 65 12.56 -13.42 -6.86
N THR A 66 11.61 -13.30 -5.93
CA THR A 66 10.82 -14.40 -5.40
C THR A 66 9.34 -14.24 -5.72
N SER A 67 8.61 -15.36 -5.79
CA SER A 67 7.16 -15.30 -5.98
C SER A 67 6.49 -14.62 -4.78
N ALA A 68 5.68 -13.63 -5.06
CA ALA A 68 4.88 -12.93 -4.05
C ALA A 68 3.47 -12.69 -4.59
N ASN A 69 2.46 -13.02 -3.79
CA ASN A 69 1.06 -12.94 -4.18
C ASN A 69 0.25 -12.18 -3.13
N ALA A 70 -0.59 -11.27 -3.59
CA ALA A 70 -1.58 -10.60 -2.75
C ALA A 70 -2.92 -11.35 -2.82
N ILE A 71 -3.51 -11.62 -1.68
CA ILE A 71 -4.80 -12.31 -1.58
C ILE A 71 -5.71 -11.50 -0.65
N ALA A 72 -6.92 -11.20 -1.08
CA ALA A 72 -7.94 -10.68 -0.18
C ALA A 72 -8.32 -11.78 0.83
N ALA A 73 -8.32 -11.47 2.12
CA ALA A 73 -8.60 -12.50 3.13
C ALA A 73 -9.98 -13.13 2.96
N GLY A 74 -10.98 -12.33 2.53
CA GLY A 74 -12.32 -12.84 2.21
C GLY A 74 -12.33 -13.83 1.03
N ASP A 75 -11.55 -13.55 -0.01
CA ASP A 75 -11.42 -14.44 -1.17
C ASP A 75 -10.76 -15.78 -0.78
N TYR A 76 -9.71 -15.70 0.07
CA TYR A 76 -9.08 -16.91 0.60
C TYR A 76 -10.06 -17.80 1.37
N ILE A 77 -10.89 -17.24 2.26
CA ILE A 77 -11.81 -18.05 3.09
C ILE A 77 -12.98 -18.61 2.30
N VAL A 78 -13.36 -18.00 1.17
CA VAL A 78 -14.39 -18.52 0.27
C VAL A 78 -13.95 -19.79 -0.44
N ASP A 79 -12.69 -19.86 -0.89
CA ASP A 79 -12.13 -21.05 -1.55
C ASP A 79 -10.65 -21.27 -1.18
N PRO A 80 -10.37 -21.82 0.01
CA PRO A 80 -9.00 -22.09 0.44
C PRO A 80 -8.25 -23.10 -0.46
N LEU A 81 -8.98 -24.01 -1.13
CA LEU A 81 -8.37 -25.01 -1.99
C LEU A 81 -7.81 -24.38 -3.27
N PHE A 82 -8.46 -23.38 -3.82
CA PHE A 82 -7.94 -22.61 -4.96
C PHE A 82 -6.58 -21.99 -4.64
N TRP A 83 -6.39 -21.51 -3.40
CA TRP A 83 -5.18 -20.83 -2.96
C TRP A 83 -4.10 -21.77 -2.38
N TYR A 84 -4.37 -23.07 -2.30
CA TYR A 84 -3.52 -24.05 -1.62
C TYR A 84 -2.05 -23.97 -2.03
N GLU A 85 -1.74 -24.13 -3.33
CA GLU A 85 -0.36 -24.12 -3.83
C GLU A 85 0.27 -22.71 -3.77
N THR A 86 -0.53 -21.64 -3.81
CA THR A 86 -0.03 -20.28 -3.66
C THR A 86 0.48 -20.03 -2.25
N VAL A 87 -0.24 -20.49 -1.24
CA VAL A 87 0.05 -20.25 0.18
C VAL A 87 1.09 -21.23 0.73
N LYS A 88 1.01 -22.50 0.34
CA LYS A 88 1.90 -23.57 0.84
C LYS A 88 3.37 -23.17 0.74
N GLY A 89 4.09 -23.22 1.88
CA GLY A 89 5.52 -22.92 1.95
C GLY A 89 5.88 -21.43 1.81
N SER A 90 4.91 -20.51 1.91
CA SER A 90 5.16 -19.07 1.92
C SER A 90 5.45 -18.54 3.32
N ILE A 91 6.03 -17.32 3.38
CA ILE A 91 5.89 -16.43 4.54
C ILE A 91 4.58 -15.68 4.34
N VAL A 92 3.70 -15.72 5.33
CA VAL A 92 2.42 -14.99 5.29
C VAL A 92 2.59 -13.64 5.96
N LEU A 93 2.45 -12.58 5.20
CA LEU A 93 2.46 -11.20 5.69
C LEU A 93 1.03 -10.67 5.78
N LEU A 94 0.64 -10.21 6.96
CA LEU A 94 -0.70 -9.72 7.23
C LEU A 94 -0.66 -8.22 7.47
N LEU A 95 -1.39 -7.47 6.65
CA LEU A 95 -1.56 -6.03 6.77
C LEU A 95 -2.95 -5.73 7.32
N SER A 96 -3.02 -5.11 8.50
CA SER A 96 -4.31 -4.78 9.11
C SER A 96 -4.16 -3.63 10.09
N ARG A 97 -5.06 -2.62 10.04
CA ARG A 97 -5.08 -1.57 11.05
C ARG A 97 -5.36 -2.15 12.44
N SER A 98 -6.50 -2.78 12.61
CA SER A 98 -6.94 -3.27 13.92
C SER A 98 -6.33 -4.61 14.34
N GLY A 99 -5.92 -5.45 13.38
CA GLY A 99 -5.56 -6.85 13.66
C GLY A 99 -6.72 -7.72 14.16
N LYS A 100 -7.97 -7.24 14.06
CA LYS A 100 -9.20 -7.90 14.57
C LYS A 100 -10.19 -8.26 13.46
N THR A 101 -9.88 -7.98 12.20
CA THR A 101 -10.75 -8.30 11.05
C THR A 101 -10.99 -9.80 10.99
N SER A 102 -12.25 -10.21 11.06
CA SER A 102 -12.63 -11.63 11.17
C SER A 102 -12.07 -12.48 10.04
N GLU A 103 -12.13 -11.97 8.80
CA GLU A 103 -11.61 -12.65 7.62
C GLU A 103 -10.09 -12.89 7.72
N MET A 104 -9.35 -11.92 8.25
CA MET A 104 -7.91 -12.05 8.47
C MET A 104 -7.58 -13.12 9.51
N VAL A 105 -8.30 -13.11 10.63
CA VAL A 105 -8.11 -14.09 11.71
C VAL A 105 -8.47 -15.50 11.25
N TRP A 106 -9.58 -15.67 10.54
CA TRP A 106 -10.00 -16.97 10.02
C TRP A 106 -9.05 -17.50 8.95
N ALA A 107 -8.65 -16.64 8.00
CA ALA A 107 -7.68 -17.01 6.98
C ALA A 107 -6.35 -17.48 7.61
N LEU A 108 -5.81 -16.72 8.57
CA LEU A 108 -4.54 -17.09 9.21
C LEU A 108 -4.65 -18.39 10.02
N LYS A 109 -5.74 -18.59 10.78
CA LYS A 109 -5.97 -19.86 11.50
C LYS A 109 -5.95 -21.04 10.55
N HIS A 110 -6.72 -20.97 9.46
CA HIS A 110 -6.77 -22.02 8.45
C HIS A 110 -5.39 -22.27 7.81
N ILE A 111 -4.66 -21.19 7.45
CA ILE A 111 -3.30 -21.31 6.88
C ILE A 111 -2.34 -21.98 7.85
N LYS A 112 -2.39 -21.62 9.13
CA LYS A 112 -1.55 -22.24 10.16
C LYS A 112 -1.86 -23.74 10.32
N GLU A 113 -3.13 -24.10 10.36
CA GLU A 113 -3.58 -25.50 10.49
C GLU A 113 -3.23 -26.33 9.25
N ALA A 114 -3.46 -25.80 8.04
CA ALA A 114 -3.28 -26.56 6.80
C ALA A 114 -1.82 -26.62 6.31
N HIS A 115 -1.01 -25.59 6.59
CA HIS A 115 0.32 -25.41 5.98
C HIS A 115 1.45 -25.17 6.96
N GLY A 116 1.18 -24.77 8.20
CA GLY A 116 2.21 -24.42 9.18
C GLY A 116 3.10 -23.24 8.72
N CYS A 117 2.59 -22.34 7.86
CA CYS A 117 3.35 -21.23 7.32
C CYS A 117 3.80 -20.24 8.41
N PRO A 118 5.06 -19.76 8.39
CA PRO A 118 5.46 -18.64 9.24
C PRO A 118 4.69 -17.38 8.88
N ALA A 119 4.31 -16.60 9.90
CA ALA A 119 3.45 -15.44 9.72
C ALA A 119 4.01 -14.19 10.41
N VAL A 120 3.92 -13.06 9.73
CA VAL A 120 4.27 -11.72 10.23
C VAL A 120 3.03 -10.84 10.16
N SER A 121 2.66 -10.19 11.26
CA SER A 121 1.64 -9.16 11.24
C SER A 121 2.23 -7.76 11.31
N ILE A 122 1.67 -6.82 10.54
CA ILE A 122 1.86 -5.39 10.72
C ILE A 122 0.50 -4.80 11.06
N THR A 123 0.37 -4.31 12.29
CA THR A 123 -0.88 -3.79 12.85
C THR A 123 -0.65 -2.47 13.58
N THR A 124 -1.72 -1.79 14.00
CA THR A 124 -1.62 -0.54 14.77
C THR A 124 -2.26 -0.62 16.15
N GLU A 125 -2.76 -1.77 16.55
CA GLU A 125 -3.33 -2.00 17.88
C GLU A 125 -2.58 -3.13 18.61
N ASP A 126 -2.26 -2.90 19.88
CA ASP A 126 -1.74 -3.92 20.77
C ASP A 126 -2.84 -4.88 21.22
N GLY A 127 -2.45 -6.12 21.55
CA GLY A 127 -3.38 -7.12 22.09
C GLY A 127 -4.47 -7.54 21.09
N ASN A 128 -4.20 -7.43 19.79
CA ASN A 128 -5.13 -7.81 18.74
C ASN A 128 -5.16 -9.33 18.49
N ASP A 129 -6.16 -9.79 17.73
CA ASP A 129 -6.46 -11.22 17.54
C ASP A 129 -5.46 -11.94 16.61
N LEU A 130 -4.66 -11.21 15.81
CA LEU A 130 -3.61 -11.79 14.97
C LEU A 130 -2.34 -12.11 15.78
N MET A 131 -2.04 -11.33 16.82
CA MET A 131 -0.78 -11.46 17.57
C MET A 131 -0.49 -12.88 18.07
N PRO A 132 -1.44 -13.61 18.68
CA PRO A 132 -1.16 -14.97 19.18
C PRO A 132 -0.99 -16.01 18.07
N LEU A 133 -1.32 -15.67 16.81
CA LEU A 133 -1.23 -16.55 15.66
C LEU A 133 0.03 -16.32 14.82
N CYS A 134 0.72 -15.18 15.01
CA CYS A 134 1.89 -14.81 14.23
C CYS A 134 3.19 -15.13 14.96
N ASP A 135 4.23 -15.46 14.18
CA ASP A 135 5.57 -15.73 14.69
C ASP A 135 6.36 -14.43 14.93
N LEU A 136 5.98 -13.36 14.20
CA LEU A 136 6.52 -12.02 14.40
C LEU A 136 5.40 -10.98 14.33
N ASN A 137 5.36 -10.09 15.30
CA ASN A 137 4.36 -9.02 15.37
C ASN A 137 5.04 -7.65 15.34
N LEU A 138 4.63 -6.82 14.38
CA LEU A 138 5.06 -5.44 14.25
C LEU A 138 3.86 -4.54 14.54
N THR A 139 3.83 -3.94 15.73
CA THR A 139 2.72 -3.09 16.16
C THR A 139 3.14 -1.63 16.13
N LEU A 140 2.45 -0.84 15.32
CA LEU A 140 2.72 0.58 15.03
C LEU A 140 1.64 1.46 15.65
N ASN A 141 1.48 1.43 16.97
CA ASN A 141 0.34 2.06 17.67
C ASN A 141 0.32 3.60 17.53
N TRP A 142 1.44 4.24 17.21
CA TRP A 142 1.52 5.69 16.97
C TRP A 142 0.88 6.16 15.66
N CYS A 143 0.57 5.26 14.74
CA CYS A 143 -0.04 5.61 13.46
C CYS A 143 -1.47 5.08 13.29
N HIS A 144 -2.12 4.68 14.39
CA HIS A 144 -3.52 4.28 14.34
C HIS A 144 -4.42 5.45 13.95
N ASP A 145 -5.26 5.26 12.93
CA ASP A 145 -6.30 6.21 12.57
C ASP A 145 -7.58 5.89 13.33
N ASP A 146 -8.10 6.89 14.06
CA ASP A 146 -9.41 6.82 14.72
C ASP A 146 -10.54 7.13 13.73
N SER A 147 -10.23 7.80 12.62
CA SER A 147 -11.19 8.02 11.54
C SER A 147 -11.55 6.70 10.82
N VAL A 148 -12.74 6.68 10.20
CA VAL A 148 -13.22 5.50 9.47
C VAL A 148 -12.23 5.12 8.37
N CYS A 149 -11.82 6.10 7.56
CA CYS A 149 -10.89 5.90 6.47
C CYS A 149 -9.44 5.94 6.98
N GLN A 150 -8.63 5.01 6.51
CA GLN A 150 -7.22 4.95 6.87
C GLN A 150 -6.42 5.99 6.08
N THR A 151 -5.53 6.72 6.75
CA THR A 151 -4.67 7.74 6.14
C THR A 151 -3.20 7.55 6.54
N ARG A 152 -2.77 8.02 7.73
CA ARG A 152 -1.41 7.79 8.22
C ARG A 152 -1.13 6.30 8.43
N THR A 153 -2.14 5.50 8.80
CA THR A 153 -2.02 4.03 8.87
C THR A 153 -1.57 3.46 7.54
N VAL A 154 -2.27 3.78 6.44
CA VAL A 154 -1.92 3.30 5.08
C VAL A 154 -0.47 3.59 4.76
N THR A 155 -0.02 4.84 4.96
CA THR A 155 1.34 5.26 4.66
C THR A 155 2.37 4.50 5.50
N ASN A 156 2.13 4.32 6.80
CA ASN A 156 3.03 3.62 7.70
C ASN A 156 3.07 2.11 7.44
N LEU A 157 1.93 1.46 7.17
CA LEU A 157 1.90 0.05 6.80
C LEU A 157 2.69 -0.19 5.51
N TYR A 158 2.51 0.66 4.49
CA TYR A 158 3.25 0.51 3.24
C TYR A 158 4.76 0.75 3.42
N ALA A 159 5.16 1.82 4.11
CA ALA A 159 6.56 2.10 4.42
C ALA A 159 7.21 0.91 5.17
N SER A 160 6.47 0.28 6.07
CA SER A 160 6.91 -0.92 6.79
C SER A 160 7.16 -2.10 5.85
N THR A 161 6.33 -2.28 4.81
CA THR A 161 6.57 -3.36 3.83
C THR A 161 7.83 -3.12 2.99
N LEU A 162 8.15 -1.86 2.68
CA LEU A 162 9.40 -1.49 2.00
C LEU A 162 10.63 -1.80 2.87
N LEU A 163 10.55 -1.47 4.16
CA LEU A 163 11.61 -1.79 5.12
C LEU A 163 11.76 -3.30 5.32
N LEU A 164 10.66 -4.06 5.39
CA LEU A 164 10.71 -5.53 5.43
C LEU A 164 11.39 -6.12 4.19
N ALA A 165 11.11 -5.58 3.00
CA ALA A 165 11.76 -6.01 1.76
C ALA A 165 13.28 -5.79 1.84
N ALA A 166 13.70 -4.63 2.34
CA ALA A 166 15.12 -4.30 2.51
C ALA A 166 15.81 -5.23 3.51
N GLU A 167 15.18 -5.52 4.65
CA GLU A 167 15.73 -6.44 5.66
C GLU A 167 15.80 -7.90 5.12
N TYR A 168 14.77 -8.37 4.43
CA TYR A 168 14.79 -9.70 3.82
C TYR A 168 15.89 -9.83 2.75
N ALA A 169 16.05 -8.81 1.89
CA ALA A 169 17.07 -8.77 0.85
C ALA A 169 18.49 -8.50 1.41
N ARG A 170 18.60 -8.05 2.66
CA ARG A 170 19.82 -7.49 3.26
C ARG A 170 20.39 -6.35 2.41
N ASP A 171 19.51 -5.50 1.90
CA ASP A 171 19.85 -4.35 1.06
C ASP A 171 19.83 -3.06 1.88
N ASP A 172 20.99 -2.73 2.43
CA ASP A 172 21.17 -1.49 3.21
C ASP A 172 20.95 -0.24 2.35
N ARG A 173 21.20 -0.28 1.04
CA ARG A 173 20.96 0.85 0.15
C ARG A 173 19.46 1.12 -0.03
N LEU A 174 18.68 0.08 -0.24
CA LEU A 174 17.21 0.19 -0.28
C LEU A 174 16.68 0.72 1.05
N ARG A 175 17.17 0.14 2.15
CA ARG A 175 16.79 0.56 3.51
C ARG A 175 17.03 2.06 3.74
N GLU A 176 18.23 2.55 3.46
CA GLU A 176 18.55 3.97 3.64
C GLU A 176 17.73 4.87 2.70
N SER A 177 17.44 4.44 1.48
CA SER A 177 16.59 5.19 0.56
C SER A 177 15.16 5.34 1.10
N VAL A 178 14.59 4.28 1.66
CA VAL A 178 13.25 4.31 2.27
C VAL A 178 13.24 5.22 3.51
N LEU A 179 14.22 5.07 4.39
CA LEU A 179 14.36 5.91 5.59
C LEU A 179 14.54 7.39 5.23
N ALA A 180 15.32 7.72 4.20
CA ALA A 180 15.49 9.08 3.71
C ALA A 180 14.16 9.66 3.22
N ALA A 181 13.40 8.92 2.39
CA ALA A 181 12.08 9.35 1.92
C ALA A 181 11.10 9.59 3.09
N MET A 182 11.10 8.72 4.10
CA MET A 182 10.26 8.90 5.29
C MET A 182 10.63 10.17 6.08
N ARG A 183 11.92 10.47 6.22
CA ARG A 183 12.39 11.70 6.91
C ARG A 183 12.05 12.98 6.14
N GLU A 184 11.98 12.91 4.82
CA GLU A 184 11.64 14.06 3.96
C GLU A 184 10.12 14.33 3.88
N SER A 185 9.29 13.48 4.45
CA SER A 185 7.83 13.57 4.37
C SER A 185 7.26 14.92 4.85
N THR A 186 7.85 15.56 5.87
CA THR A 186 7.44 16.88 6.34
C THR A 186 7.63 17.95 5.28
N SER A 187 8.82 18.00 4.66
CA SER A 187 9.12 18.99 3.61
C SER A 187 8.26 18.76 2.37
N PHE A 188 8.01 17.49 2.03
CA PHE A 188 7.11 17.13 0.94
C PHE A 188 5.67 17.61 1.21
N GLN A 189 5.13 17.34 2.38
CA GLN A 189 3.77 17.75 2.75
C GLN A 189 3.62 19.28 2.72
N LEU A 190 4.58 20.01 3.30
CA LEU A 190 4.57 21.47 3.31
C LEU A 190 4.63 22.07 1.89
N LYS A 191 5.44 21.48 1.02
CA LYS A 191 5.62 21.93 -0.37
C LYS A 191 4.36 21.74 -1.22
N TYR A 192 3.70 20.58 -1.11
CA TYR A 192 2.61 20.21 -2.02
C TYR A 192 1.21 20.51 -1.50
N ARG A 193 1.03 20.72 -0.20
CA ARG A 193 -0.29 21.07 0.38
C ARG A 193 -0.97 22.26 -0.29
N PRO A 194 -0.30 23.40 -0.57
CA PRO A 194 -0.93 24.52 -1.27
C PRO A 194 -1.40 24.14 -2.68
N VAL A 195 -0.58 23.40 -3.43
CA VAL A 195 -0.92 22.93 -4.79
C VAL A 195 -2.12 22.00 -4.77
N LEU A 196 -2.17 21.07 -3.81
CA LEU A 196 -3.32 20.16 -3.65
C LEU A 196 -4.60 20.94 -3.28
N ALA A 197 -4.50 21.99 -2.48
CA ALA A 197 -5.63 22.85 -2.15
C ALA A 197 -6.18 23.59 -3.38
N GLU A 198 -5.31 24.06 -4.29
CA GLU A 198 -5.73 24.65 -5.56
C GLU A 198 -6.45 23.62 -6.43
N ILE A 199 -5.92 22.39 -6.55
CA ILE A 199 -6.53 21.31 -7.33
C ILE A 199 -7.90 20.93 -6.76
N ALA A 200 -8.04 20.86 -5.44
CA ALA A 200 -9.28 20.54 -4.76
C ALA A 200 -10.41 21.56 -5.02
N ASN A 201 -10.06 22.81 -5.36
CA ASN A 201 -11.00 23.87 -5.70
C ASN A 201 -11.42 23.90 -7.19
N LEU A 202 -10.86 23.04 -8.03
CA LEU A 202 -11.28 22.93 -9.42
C LEU A 202 -12.66 22.23 -9.53
N ASP A 203 -13.37 22.46 -10.64
CA ASP A 203 -14.69 21.88 -10.88
C ASP A 203 -14.60 20.44 -11.40
N TRP A 204 -14.46 19.49 -10.49
CA TRP A 204 -14.49 18.05 -10.76
C TRP A 204 -15.37 17.31 -9.73
N ASP A 205 -15.97 16.19 -10.13
CA ASP A 205 -16.86 15.37 -9.30
C ASP A 205 -16.53 13.86 -9.33
N ASN A 206 -15.51 13.50 -10.05
CA ASN A 206 -15.00 12.13 -10.05
C ASN A 206 -13.48 12.12 -10.29
N VAL A 207 -12.84 11.05 -9.87
CA VAL A 207 -11.39 10.90 -9.91
C VAL A 207 -11.00 9.61 -10.61
N VAL A 208 -10.01 9.72 -11.49
CA VAL A 208 -9.33 8.57 -12.10
C VAL A 208 -7.88 8.58 -11.64
N VAL A 209 -7.42 7.47 -11.09
CA VAL A 209 -6.01 7.28 -10.71
C VAL A 209 -5.37 6.29 -11.66
N LEU A 210 -4.25 6.68 -12.28
CA LEU A 210 -3.53 5.87 -13.25
C LEU A 210 -2.15 5.52 -12.71
N ALA A 211 -1.80 4.24 -12.72
CA ALA A 211 -0.49 3.76 -12.31
C ALA A 211 -0.21 2.34 -12.80
N ASP A 212 1.07 1.94 -12.78
CA ASP A 212 1.53 0.61 -13.14
C ASP A 212 2.57 0.06 -12.18
N GLY A 213 2.75 -1.27 -12.17
CA GLY A 213 3.80 -1.97 -11.44
C GLY A 213 3.68 -1.86 -9.91
N PRO A 214 4.79 -1.67 -9.18
CA PRO A 214 4.78 -1.72 -7.71
C PRO A 214 3.91 -0.65 -7.02
N ILE A 215 3.52 0.41 -7.73
CA ILE A 215 2.67 1.48 -7.16
C ILE A 215 1.19 1.32 -7.51
N CYS A 216 0.81 0.25 -8.22
CA CYS A 216 -0.59 0.05 -8.64
C CYS A 216 -1.56 -0.05 -7.46
N GLY A 217 -1.22 -0.80 -6.42
CA GLY A 217 -2.08 -0.94 -5.24
C GLY A 217 -2.21 0.36 -4.44
N ILE A 218 -1.14 1.18 -4.38
CA ILE A 218 -1.21 2.53 -3.77
C ILE A 218 -2.14 3.45 -4.57
N ALA A 219 -2.10 3.37 -5.90
CA ALA A 219 -3.01 4.14 -6.75
C ALA A 219 -4.47 3.68 -6.61
N GLU A 220 -4.68 2.38 -6.49
CA GLU A 220 -6.00 1.80 -6.25
C GLU A 220 -6.54 2.17 -4.86
N GLU A 221 -5.66 2.18 -3.84
CA GLU A 221 -5.99 2.68 -2.51
C GLU A 221 -6.36 4.17 -2.55
N GLY A 222 -5.59 4.99 -3.25
CA GLY A 222 -5.92 6.41 -3.43
C GLY A 222 -7.31 6.61 -4.06
N ALA A 223 -7.69 5.81 -5.06
CA ALA A 223 -9.03 5.84 -5.65
C ALA A 223 -10.11 5.40 -4.65
N LEU A 224 -9.82 4.40 -3.81
CA LEU A 224 -10.71 3.97 -2.72
C LEU A 224 -10.88 5.09 -1.68
N ALA A 225 -9.78 5.72 -1.25
CA ALA A 225 -9.80 6.83 -0.30
C ALA A 225 -10.64 8.03 -0.78
N PHE A 226 -10.57 8.37 -2.07
CA PHE A 226 -11.50 9.37 -2.64
C PHE A 226 -12.95 8.97 -2.46
N THR A 227 -13.28 7.71 -2.70
CA THR A 227 -14.64 7.20 -2.54
C THR A 227 -15.09 7.26 -1.07
N GLU A 228 -14.25 6.81 -0.15
CA GLU A 228 -14.58 6.72 1.28
C GLU A 228 -14.63 8.08 1.97
N ILE A 229 -13.70 8.99 1.66
CA ILE A 229 -13.56 10.29 2.34
C ILE A 229 -14.48 11.35 1.74
N SER A 230 -14.50 11.44 0.40
CA SER A 230 -15.27 12.48 -0.29
C SER A 230 -16.64 12.03 -0.79
N MET A 231 -16.93 10.73 -0.77
CA MET A 231 -18.12 10.10 -1.38
C MET A 231 -18.24 10.38 -2.88
N LEU A 232 -17.15 10.76 -3.53
CA LEU A 232 -17.05 10.91 -4.97
C LEU A 232 -16.58 9.59 -5.60
N THR A 233 -16.86 9.39 -6.87
CA THR A 233 -16.42 8.19 -7.56
C THR A 233 -14.91 8.24 -7.83
N GLY A 234 -14.15 7.38 -7.16
CA GLY A 234 -12.73 7.12 -7.43
C GLY A 234 -12.57 5.82 -8.22
N ARG A 235 -11.75 5.83 -9.28
CA ARG A 235 -11.47 4.65 -10.11
C ARG A 235 -9.99 4.55 -10.40
N TYR A 236 -9.45 3.34 -10.32
CA TYR A 236 -8.08 3.03 -10.70
C TYR A 236 -8.05 2.28 -12.03
N PHE A 237 -7.05 2.56 -12.86
CA PHE A 237 -6.73 1.80 -14.06
C PHE A 237 -5.22 1.75 -14.30
N HIS A 238 -4.78 0.74 -15.03
CA HIS A 238 -3.43 0.72 -15.58
C HIS A 238 -3.25 1.82 -16.63
N LEU A 239 -2.09 2.48 -16.61
CA LEU A 239 -1.84 3.72 -17.35
C LEU A 239 -2.14 3.59 -18.84
N LEU A 240 -1.48 2.65 -19.53
CA LEU A 240 -1.67 2.49 -20.98
C LEU A 240 -2.94 1.73 -21.32
N ASP A 241 -3.37 0.82 -20.46
CA ASP A 241 -4.59 0.05 -20.64
C ASP A 241 -5.84 0.92 -20.58
N TYR A 242 -5.75 2.08 -19.95
CA TYR A 242 -6.83 3.07 -19.90
C TYR A 242 -7.35 3.48 -21.27
N ARG A 243 -6.51 3.44 -22.35
CA ARG A 243 -6.93 3.68 -23.73
C ARG A 243 -7.94 2.67 -24.26
N HIS A 244 -7.94 1.46 -23.74
CA HIS A 244 -8.71 0.32 -24.27
C HIS A 244 -10.16 0.30 -23.76
N GLY A 245 -10.78 1.49 -23.68
CA GLY A 245 -12.18 1.67 -23.30
C GLY A 245 -12.38 2.63 -22.13
N PRO A 246 -11.76 2.44 -20.97
CA PRO A 246 -12.01 3.25 -19.79
C PRO A 246 -11.81 4.76 -19.97
N ILE A 247 -10.97 5.19 -20.90
CA ILE A 247 -10.69 6.61 -21.21
C ILE A 247 -11.95 7.42 -21.54
N VAL A 248 -13.06 6.76 -21.87
CA VAL A 248 -14.37 7.43 -22.15
C VAL A 248 -14.91 8.16 -20.92
N VAL A 249 -14.47 7.81 -19.70
CA VAL A 249 -14.89 8.50 -18.47
C VAL A 249 -14.11 9.81 -18.24
N SER A 250 -12.98 10.03 -18.95
CA SER A 250 -12.26 11.31 -18.91
C SER A 250 -13.10 12.42 -19.53
N GLY A 251 -13.19 13.54 -18.86
CA GLY A 251 -13.92 14.72 -19.31
C GLY A 251 -13.67 15.91 -18.41
N LYS A 252 -14.33 17.02 -18.69
CA LYS A 252 -14.10 18.30 -17.98
C LYS A 252 -14.24 18.21 -16.46
N ARG A 253 -15.07 17.28 -15.97
CA ARG A 253 -15.32 17.08 -14.54
C ARG A 253 -14.59 15.86 -13.94
N THR A 254 -13.63 15.30 -14.66
CA THR A 254 -12.82 14.17 -14.19
C THR A 254 -11.42 14.65 -13.83
N LEU A 255 -11.07 14.61 -12.55
CA LEU A 255 -9.67 14.77 -12.12
C LEU A 255 -8.91 13.49 -12.43
N THR A 256 -7.85 13.58 -13.21
CA THR A 256 -6.95 12.46 -13.45
C THR A 256 -5.65 12.63 -12.68
N LEU A 257 -5.34 11.68 -11.81
CA LEU A 257 -4.07 11.59 -11.10
C LEU A 257 -3.24 10.47 -11.73
N ALA A 258 -2.06 10.78 -12.27
CA ALA A 258 -1.19 9.78 -12.90
C ALA A 258 0.13 9.66 -12.13
N LEU A 259 0.39 8.46 -11.60
CA LEU A 259 1.65 8.12 -10.95
C LEU A 259 2.58 7.51 -12.00
N LEU A 260 3.47 8.34 -12.57
CA LEU A 260 4.35 7.96 -13.66
C LEU A 260 5.62 7.30 -13.10
N ARG A 261 6.11 6.28 -13.81
CA ARG A 261 7.31 5.54 -13.44
C ARG A 261 8.48 5.88 -14.38
N PRO A 262 9.73 5.74 -13.94
CA PRO A 262 10.85 5.68 -14.86
C PRO A 262 10.63 4.61 -15.93
N GLY A 263 10.95 4.90 -17.19
CA GLY A 263 10.78 3.98 -18.31
C GLY A 263 10.42 4.68 -19.62
N GLU A 264 9.50 4.11 -20.39
CA GLU A 264 9.09 4.63 -21.70
C GLU A 264 8.30 5.95 -21.60
N GLU A 265 9.02 7.05 -21.44
CA GLU A 265 8.44 8.40 -21.23
C GLU A 265 7.54 8.83 -22.41
N LYS A 266 7.89 8.44 -23.64
CA LYS A 266 7.10 8.78 -24.84
C LYS A 266 5.70 8.18 -24.79
N LEU A 267 5.56 6.93 -24.34
CA LEU A 267 4.26 6.27 -24.23
C LEU A 267 3.43 6.89 -23.10
N GLN A 268 4.04 7.15 -21.95
CA GLN A 268 3.39 7.80 -20.81
C GLN A 268 2.93 9.23 -21.18
N SER A 269 3.81 10.03 -21.78
CA SER A 269 3.49 11.39 -22.25
C SER A 269 2.39 11.39 -23.31
N ALA A 270 2.40 10.45 -24.25
CA ALA A 270 1.33 10.31 -25.23
C ALA A 270 -0.02 10.00 -24.57
N MET A 271 -0.02 9.13 -23.54
CA MET A 271 -1.24 8.83 -22.78
C MET A 271 -1.76 10.08 -22.05
N MET A 272 -0.88 10.85 -21.41
CA MET A 272 -1.30 12.09 -20.74
C MET A 272 -1.87 13.11 -21.71
N LYS A 273 -1.30 13.23 -22.94
CA LYS A 273 -1.86 14.11 -23.99
C LYS A 273 -3.28 13.69 -24.37
N ASP A 274 -3.53 12.38 -24.51
CA ASP A 274 -4.88 11.89 -24.84
C ASP A 274 -5.90 12.24 -23.76
N VAL A 275 -5.51 12.15 -22.48
CA VAL A 275 -6.36 12.53 -21.35
C VAL A 275 -6.60 14.05 -21.32
N ILE A 276 -5.55 14.85 -21.46
CA ILE A 276 -5.63 16.33 -21.48
C ILE A 276 -6.56 16.81 -22.61
N GLN A 277 -6.53 16.19 -23.78
CA GLN A 277 -7.40 16.55 -24.91
C GLN A 277 -8.89 16.35 -24.59
N ARG A 278 -9.24 15.57 -23.58
CA ARG A 278 -10.64 15.41 -23.12
C ARG A 278 -11.10 16.52 -22.20
N GLY A 279 -10.20 17.42 -21.78
CA GLY A 279 -10.51 18.69 -21.14
C GLY A 279 -10.67 18.67 -19.61
N GLY A 280 -10.38 17.56 -18.95
CA GLY A 280 -10.36 17.47 -17.48
C GLY A 280 -9.01 17.92 -16.89
N PRO A 281 -8.97 18.27 -15.58
CA PRO A 281 -7.72 18.51 -14.89
C PRO A 281 -6.87 17.25 -14.77
N VAL A 282 -5.56 17.38 -15.00
CA VAL A 282 -4.59 16.29 -14.93
C VAL A 282 -3.46 16.68 -13.99
N VAL A 283 -3.17 15.81 -13.05
CA VAL A 283 -2.02 15.91 -12.15
C VAL A 283 -1.11 14.72 -12.38
N THR A 284 0.16 14.97 -12.63
CA THR A 284 1.16 13.93 -12.77
C THR A 284 2.15 13.96 -11.60
N ILE A 285 2.44 12.81 -11.05
CA ILE A 285 3.50 12.60 -10.06
C ILE A 285 4.55 11.74 -10.75
N SER A 286 5.74 12.30 -10.96
CA SER A 286 6.84 11.64 -11.65
C SER A 286 8.15 11.85 -10.93
N HIS A 287 9.09 10.98 -11.18
CA HIS A 287 10.49 11.20 -10.85
C HIS A 287 11.06 12.25 -11.81
N CYS A 288 11.60 13.36 -11.28
CA CYS A 288 12.28 14.40 -12.06
C CYS A 288 13.73 13.99 -12.37
#